data_cfc86b82ab1638bc52fe3325cd090166
#
_entry.id   cfc86b82ab1638bc52fe3325cd090166
#
_cell.length_a   1.000
_cell.length_b   1.000
_cell.length_c   1.000
_cell.angle_alpha   90.00
_cell.angle_beta   90.00
_cell.angle_gamma   90.00
#
_symmetry.space_group_name_H-M   'P 1'
#
loop_
_entity.id
_entity.type
_entity.pdbx_description
1 polymer ?
#
loop_
_entity_poly.entity_id
_entity_poly.type
_entity_poly.pdbx_seq_one_letter_code
_entity_poly.pdbx_strand_id
1 'polypeptide(L)'
;MTILSEATRTNIEEEEFEALFKANGNSSIIMGRYIRRLYNDDKQQLRNAIHNCLYKNRTYRIIKSDTIKMICELVRYNKNKVKSIITYNYDDLIEQQLANIGVPTCSVFDTHEPDGRFPVFHVHGILDQEGMKSSNIVLAEDDYHEQYRRAFMWSNVEQLHALQNNNCFFIGLSMTDPNLRRLLDFTKSEANNNHQRDFHCFAFLCKEDVAKDVKDNKMRFLKEQKYILENLGVRVIWYNNHNERPKLLFNLQRP
;
A
#
# COMPACT_ATOMS: atom_id res chain seq x y z
N MET A 1 8.52 5.22 -6.33
CA MET A 1 9.61 6.00 -6.96
C MET A 1 9.10 7.18 -7.76
N THR A 2 8.12 7.01 -8.64
CA THR A 2 7.65 8.07 -9.56
C THR A 2 7.19 9.37 -8.87
N ILE A 3 6.44 9.28 -7.76
CA ILE A 3 5.96 10.47 -7.03
C ILE A 3 7.13 11.25 -6.42
N LEU A 4 8.10 10.55 -5.84
CA LEU A 4 9.26 11.18 -5.22
C LEU A 4 10.14 11.88 -6.26
N SER A 5 10.41 11.25 -7.41
CA SER A 5 11.21 11.86 -8.48
C SER A 5 10.50 13.04 -9.17
N GLU A 6 9.18 13.00 -9.31
CA GLU A 6 8.43 14.12 -9.90
C GLU A 6 8.29 15.32 -8.95
N ALA A 7 8.10 15.09 -7.65
CA ALA A 7 8.05 16.16 -6.65
C ALA A 7 9.40 16.91 -6.53
N THR A 8 10.51 16.27 -6.90
CA THR A 8 11.87 16.86 -6.84
C THR A 8 12.33 17.50 -8.14
N ARG A 9 11.70 17.24 -9.28
CA ARG A 9 12.10 17.73 -10.61
C ARG A 9 12.27 19.25 -10.73
N THR A 10 11.72 20.01 -9.81
CA THR A 10 11.86 21.48 -9.80
C THR A 10 13.06 21.98 -9.02
N ASN A 11 13.70 21.17 -8.16
CA ASN A 11 14.67 21.64 -7.16
C ASN A 11 15.98 20.83 -7.10
N ILE A 12 16.11 19.71 -7.82
CA ILE A 12 17.30 18.87 -7.79
C ILE A 12 17.48 18.13 -9.13
N GLU A 13 18.72 18.00 -9.57
CA GLU A 13 19.06 17.20 -10.75
C GLU A 13 18.78 15.70 -10.48
N GLU A 14 18.30 14.98 -11.51
CA GLU A 14 17.92 13.57 -11.38
C GLU A 14 19.10 12.70 -10.92
N GLU A 15 20.30 12.98 -11.41
CA GLU A 15 21.53 12.28 -11.02
C GLU A 15 21.88 12.49 -9.54
N GLU A 16 21.73 13.71 -9.04
CA GLU A 16 21.96 14.04 -7.62
C GLU A 16 20.93 13.33 -6.74
N PHE A 17 19.65 13.31 -7.13
CA PHE A 17 18.61 12.58 -6.42
C PHE A 17 18.90 11.08 -6.36
N GLU A 18 19.31 10.47 -7.48
CA GLU A 18 19.66 9.05 -7.50
C GLU A 18 20.88 8.74 -6.62
N ALA A 19 21.89 9.62 -6.63
CA ALA A 19 23.06 9.47 -5.76
C ALA A 19 22.67 9.52 -4.28
N LEU A 20 21.83 10.49 -3.88
CA LEU A 20 21.31 10.59 -2.52
C LEU A 20 20.46 9.37 -2.14
N PHE A 21 19.61 8.90 -3.04
CA PHE A 21 18.80 7.71 -2.80
C PHE A 21 19.65 6.47 -2.54
N LYS A 22 20.69 6.25 -3.35
CA LYS A 22 21.67 5.16 -3.18
C LYS A 22 22.46 5.29 -1.86
N ALA A 23 22.93 6.51 -1.57
CA ALA A 23 23.69 6.78 -0.33
C ALA A 23 22.87 6.52 0.94
N ASN A 24 21.56 6.63 0.87
CA ASN A 24 20.60 6.36 1.96
C ASN A 24 19.96 4.96 1.87
N GLY A 25 20.67 3.99 1.31
CA GLY A 25 20.24 2.58 1.25
C GLY A 25 19.00 2.33 0.41
N ASN A 26 18.72 3.16 -0.58
CA ASN A 26 17.51 3.12 -1.41
C ASN A 26 16.21 3.23 -0.59
N SER A 27 16.24 3.92 0.54
CA SER A 27 15.10 4.10 1.43
C SER A 27 14.22 5.27 1.01
N SER A 28 13.00 4.97 0.53
CA SER A 28 11.99 5.99 0.21
C SER A 28 11.54 6.78 1.45
N ILE A 29 11.59 6.16 2.63
CA ILE A 29 11.19 6.76 3.91
C ILE A 29 12.18 7.87 4.32
N ILE A 30 13.49 7.58 4.20
CA ILE A 30 14.53 8.58 4.46
C ILE A 30 14.45 9.71 3.43
N MET A 31 14.27 9.38 2.16
CA MET A 31 14.08 10.39 1.10
C MET A 31 12.83 11.23 1.29
N GLY A 32 11.78 10.70 1.92
CA GLY A 32 10.60 11.46 2.30
C GLY A 32 10.92 12.66 3.17
N ARG A 33 11.83 12.50 4.15
CA ARG A 33 12.32 13.61 5.00
C ARG A 33 13.09 14.66 4.19
N TYR A 34 13.94 14.21 3.25
CA TYR A 34 14.63 15.11 2.36
C TYR A 34 13.67 15.94 1.49
N ILE A 35 12.68 15.30 0.88
CA ILE A 35 11.66 15.98 0.08
C ILE A 35 10.87 16.99 0.91
N ARG A 36 10.47 16.64 2.13
CA ARG A 36 9.78 17.57 3.04
C ARG A 36 10.60 18.85 3.25
N ARG A 37 11.92 18.72 3.45
CA ARG A 37 12.83 19.86 3.58
C ARG A 37 12.86 20.74 2.33
N LEU A 38 12.77 20.18 1.12
CA LEU A 38 12.71 20.96 -0.13
C LEU A 38 11.49 21.88 -0.21
N TYR A 39 10.43 21.56 0.52
CA TYR A 39 9.23 22.39 0.67
C TYR A 39 9.23 23.19 1.99
N ASN A 40 10.41 23.43 2.61
CA ASN A 40 10.57 24.18 3.85
C ASN A 40 9.66 23.68 4.98
N ASP A 41 9.39 22.38 5.02
CA ASP A 41 8.44 21.74 5.94
C ASP A 41 6.99 22.27 5.83
N ASP A 42 6.68 23.02 4.76
CA ASP A 42 5.32 23.45 4.46
C ASP A 42 4.49 22.28 3.96
N LYS A 43 3.67 21.76 4.88
CA LYS A 43 2.81 20.59 4.59
C LYS A 43 1.83 20.85 3.44
N GLN A 44 1.34 22.07 3.28
CA GLN A 44 0.37 22.38 2.23
C GLN A 44 1.02 22.43 0.85
N GLN A 45 2.20 23.02 0.72
CA GLN A 45 2.97 23.04 -0.53
C GLN A 45 3.36 21.61 -0.94
N LEU A 46 3.84 20.81 -0.01
CA LEU A 46 4.18 19.41 -0.25
C LEU A 46 2.95 18.61 -0.72
N ARG A 47 1.81 18.78 -0.07
CA ARG A 47 0.55 18.12 -0.47
C ARG A 47 0.11 18.50 -1.87
N ASN A 48 0.19 19.80 -2.21
CA ASN A 48 -0.13 20.28 -3.54
C ASN A 48 0.82 19.67 -4.61
N ALA A 49 2.11 19.55 -4.29
CA ALA A 49 3.07 18.92 -5.17
C ALA A 49 2.76 17.43 -5.39
N ILE A 50 2.46 16.68 -4.33
CA ILE A 50 2.07 15.26 -4.42
C ILE A 50 0.76 15.11 -5.20
N HIS A 51 -0.24 15.94 -4.91
CA HIS A 51 -1.51 15.95 -5.64
C HIS A 51 -1.30 16.18 -7.14
N ASN A 52 -0.48 17.16 -7.50
CA ASN A 52 -0.13 17.43 -8.89
C ASN A 52 0.56 16.23 -9.56
N CYS A 53 1.49 15.57 -8.87
CA CYS A 53 2.15 14.36 -9.39
C CYS A 53 1.16 13.21 -9.62
N LEU A 54 0.17 13.06 -8.72
CA LEU A 54 -0.84 12.01 -8.83
C LEU A 54 -1.80 12.24 -10.00
N TYR A 55 -2.20 13.50 -10.25
CA TYR A 55 -3.37 13.81 -11.08
C TYR A 55 -3.10 14.68 -12.30
N LYS A 56 -1.94 15.37 -12.42
CA LYS A 56 -1.61 16.36 -13.48
C LYS A 56 -1.88 15.92 -14.93
N ASN A 57 -1.77 14.63 -15.22
CA ASN A 57 -1.92 14.08 -16.56
C ASN A 57 -3.06 13.06 -16.67
N ARG A 58 -4.00 13.05 -15.73
CA ARG A 58 -5.08 12.06 -15.70
C ARG A 58 -6.38 12.65 -16.21
N THR A 59 -6.89 12.10 -17.29
CA THR A 59 -8.24 12.37 -17.77
C THR A 59 -9.23 11.64 -16.84
N TYR A 60 -10.16 12.37 -16.32
CA TYR A 60 -11.11 12.10 -15.24
C TYR A 60 -11.97 10.85 -15.35
N ARG A 61 -11.73 9.79 -16.03
CA ARG A 61 -12.69 8.66 -16.08
C ARG A 61 -12.13 7.30 -16.47
N ILE A 62 -10.87 7.18 -16.81
CA ILE A 62 -10.38 5.89 -17.30
C ILE A 62 -9.26 5.38 -16.41
N ILE A 63 -9.60 4.45 -15.53
CA ILE A 63 -8.59 3.71 -14.77
C ILE A 63 -8.01 2.63 -15.68
N LYS A 64 -6.75 2.80 -16.04
CA LYS A 64 -6.04 1.89 -16.94
C LYS A 64 -5.50 0.63 -16.24
N SER A 65 -5.45 0.63 -14.90
CA SER A 65 -4.90 -0.47 -14.11
C SER A 65 -5.85 -1.67 -14.08
N ASP A 66 -5.52 -2.73 -14.77
CA ASP A 66 -6.29 -3.97 -14.74
C ASP A 66 -6.26 -4.61 -13.33
N THR A 67 -5.22 -4.38 -12.56
CA THR A 67 -5.16 -4.82 -11.15
C THR A 67 -6.26 -4.15 -10.32
N ILE A 68 -6.41 -2.81 -10.41
CA ILE A 68 -7.47 -2.08 -9.69
C ILE A 68 -8.84 -2.57 -10.13
N LYS A 69 -9.06 -2.71 -11.45
CA LYS A 69 -10.32 -3.24 -11.98
C LYS A 69 -10.66 -4.60 -11.39
N MET A 70 -9.69 -5.53 -11.36
CA MET A 70 -9.90 -6.88 -10.82
C MET A 70 -10.15 -6.90 -9.32
N ILE A 71 -9.47 -6.05 -8.53
CA ILE A 71 -9.74 -5.88 -7.10
C ILE A 71 -11.18 -5.41 -6.91
N CYS A 72 -11.61 -4.41 -7.65
CA CYS A 72 -12.98 -3.86 -7.56
C CYS A 72 -14.04 -4.89 -8.01
N GLU A 73 -13.76 -5.69 -9.03
CA GLU A 73 -14.64 -6.79 -9.44
C GLU A 73 -14.71 -7.89 -8.36
N LEU A 74 -13.61 -8.21 -7.65
CA LEU A 74 -13.64 -9.11 -6.49
C LEU A 74 -14.60 -8.59 -5.41
N VAL A 75 -14.58 -7.30 -5.11
CA VAL A 75 -15.51 -6.67 -4.16
C VAL A 75 -16.94 -6.83 -4.67
N ARG A 76 -17.22 -6.49 -5.94
CA ARG A 76 -18.56 -6.54 -6.53
C ARG A 76 -19.17 -7.94 -6.47
N TYR A 77 -18.40 -8.97 -6.88
CA TYR A 77 -18.87 -10.37 -6.90
C TYR A 77 -18.93 -11.01 -5.52
N ASN A 78 -18.13 -10.54 -4.57
CA ASN A 78 -18.03 -11.12 -3.21
C ASN A 78 -18.42 -10.11 -2.12
N LYS A 79 -19.42 -9.26 -2.39
CA LYS A 79 -19.84 -8.14 -1.52
C LYS A 79 -20.05 -8.52 -0.05
N ASN A 80 -20.48 -9.76 0.24
CA ASN A 80 -20.71 -10.24 1.60
C ASN A 80 -19.46 -10.86 2.24
N LYS A 81 -18.44 -11.21 1.44
CA LYS A 81 -17.21 -11.87 1.91
C LYS A 81 -16.06 -10.89 2.04
N VAL A 82 -15.90 -9.95 1.10
CA VAL A 82 -14.90 -8.90 1.18
C VAL A 82 -15.42 -7.80 2.11
N LYS A 83 -14.72 -7.57 3.20
CA LYS A 83 -15.15 -6.65 4.27
C LYS A 83 -14.70 -5.21 4.02
N SER A 84 -13.49 -5.04 3.54
CA SER A 84 -12.88 -3.73 3.32
C SER A 84 -11.71 -3.82 2.36
N ILE A 85 -11.26 -2.66 1.89
CA ILE A 85 -9.94 -2.47 1.30
C ILE A 85 -9.14 -1.56 2.22
N ILE A 86 -7.90 -1.93 2.53
CA ILE A 86 -6.92 -1.09 3.20
C ILE A 86 -5.88 -0.69 2.16
N THR A 87 -5.70 0.60 1.92
CA THR A 87 -4.75 1.12 0.95
C THR A 87 -3.66 1.95 1.61
N TYR A 88 -2.43 1.81 1.09
CA TYR A 88 -1.26 2.63 1.43
C TYR A 88 -1.04 3.73 0.39
N ASN A 89 -1.84 3.73 -0.69
CA ASN A 89 -1.82 4.78 -1.69
C ASN A 89 -2.56 6.01 -1.19
N TYR A 90 -2.14 7.18 -1.68
CA TYR A 90 -2.80 8.45 -1.37
C TYR A 90 -3.96 8.75 -2.32
N ASP A 91 -4.01 8.13 -3.51
CA ASP A 91 -5.04 8.37 -4.51
C ASP A 91 -6.38 7.66 -4.17
N ASP A 92 -7.46 8.15 -4.76
CA ASP A 92 -8.83 7.64 -4.63
C ASP A 92 -9.27 6.77 -5.83
N LEU A 93 -8.31 6.17 -6.56
CA LEU A 93 -8.60 5.39 -7.77
C LEU A 93 -9.46 4.14 -7.51
N ILE A 94 -9.36 3.56 -6.34
CA ILE A 94 -10.15 2.40 -5.93
C ILE A 94 -11.62 2.81 -5.81
N GLU A 95 -11.90 3.91 -5.13
CA GLU A 95 -13.26 4.46 -4.96
C GLU A 95 -13.86 4.86 -6.29
N GLN A 96 -13.10 5.54 -7.15
CA GLN A 96 -13.54 5.89 -8.49
C GLN A 96 -13.93 4.65 -9.30
N GLN A 97 -13.12 3.59 -9.26
CA GLN A 97 -13.42 2.35 -9.97
C GLN A 97 -14.62 1.62 -9.36
N LEU A 98 -14.75 1.56 -8.04
CA LEU A 98 -15.90 0.97 -7.37
C LEU A 98 -17.19 1.73 -7.70
N ALA A 99 -17.17 3.07 -7.71
CA ALA A 99 -18.27 3.90 -8.15
C ALA A 99 -18.66 3.62 -9.60
N ASN A 100 -17.68 3.50 -10.52
CA ASN A 100 -17.92 3.18 -11.93
C ASN A 100 -18.64 1.85 -12.15
N ILE A 101 -18.50 0.89 -11.24
CA ILE A 101 -19.18 -0.42 -11.30
C ILE A 101 -20.37 -0.53 -10.34
N GLY A 102 -20.84 0.61 -9.80
CA GLY A 102 -22.05 0.69 -8.99
C GLY A 102 -21.91 0.18 -7.55
N VAL A 103 -20.70 0.21 -6.98
CA VAL A 103 -20.44 -0.13 -5.58
C VAL A 103 -20.23 1.16 -4.78
N PRO A 104 -21.21 1.59 -3.95
CA PRO A 104 -21.04 2.77 -3.10
C PRO A 104 -19.93 2.56 -2.06
N THR A 105 -19.03 3.54 -1.94
CA THR A 105 -17.87 3.48 -1.05
C THR A 105 -17.85 4.61 -0.04
N CYS A 106 -17.17 4.37 1.08
CA CYS A 106 -16.78 5.36 2.06
C CYS A 106 -15.25 5.36 2.21
N SER A 107 -14.58 6.49 1.90
CA SER A 107 -13.16 6.66 2.21
C SER A 107 -12.99 6.96 3.69
N VAL A 108 -12.24 6.11 4.39
CA VAL A 108 -11.95 6.27 5.82
C VAL A 108 -10.48 6.64 5.98
N PHE A 109 -10.20 7.82 6.53
CA PHE A 109 -8.84 8.36 6.69
C PHE A 109 -8.62 9.03 8.05
N ASP A 110 -9.56 8.84 8.95
CA ASP A 110 -9.54 9.29 10.34
C ASP A 110 -10.39 8.36 11.23
N THR A 111 -10.85 8.85 12.37
CA THR A 111 -11.66 8.09 13.34
C THR A 111 -13.15 7.97 13.00
N HIS A 112 -13.59 8.44 11.84
CA HIS A 112 -14.99 8.31 11.46
C HIS A 112 -15.32 6.87 11.06
N GLU A 113 -16.44 6.38 11.57
CA GLU A 113 -16.93 5.05 11.21
C GLU A 113 -17.52 5.05 9.79
N PRO A 114 -17.40 3.91 9.08
CA PRO A 114 -18.08 3.73 7.79
C PRO A 114 -19.60 3.87 7.95
N ASP A 115 -20.23 4.62 7.04
CA ASP A 115 -21.67 4.94 7.05
C ASP A 115 -22.56 3.86 6.39
N GLY A 116 -22.15 2.61 6.45
CA GLY A 116 -22.83 1.46 5.84
C GLY A 116 -22.48 1.23 4.36
N ARG A 117 -21.69 2.13 3.73
CA ARG A 117 -21.09 1.91 2.42
C ARG A 117 -19.84 1.04 2.54
N PHE A 118 -19.33 0.53 1.41
CA PHE A 118 -18.12 -0.29 1.41
C PHE A 118 -16.90 0.54 1.81
N PRO A 119 -16.19 0.19 2.91
CA PRO A 119 -15.10 1.00 3.43
C PRO A 119 -13.79 0.78 2.65
N VAL A 120 -13.12 1.90 2.32
CA VAL A 120 -11.75 1.96 1.84
C VAL A 120 -10.93 2.75 2.85
N PHE A 121 -10.04 2.08 3.57
CA PHE A 121 -9.22 2.67 4.63
C PHE A 121 -7.89 3.17 4.07
N HIS A 122 -7.64 4.48 4.16
CA HIS A 122 -6.40 5.14 3.74
C HIS A 122 -5.43 5.29 4.93
N VAL A 123 -4.73 4.23 5.28
CA VAL A 123 -3.88 4.19 6.48
C VAL A 123 -2.63 5.07 6.40
N HIS A 124 -2.24 5.51 5.21
CA HIS A 124 -1.19 6.49 4.97
C HIS A 124 -1.71 7.88 4.59
N GLY A 125 -3.02 8.09 4.69
CA GLY A 125 -3.67 9.34 4.31
C GLY A 125 -4.21 9.33 2.88
N ILE A 126 -5.00 10.35 2.55
CA ILE A 126 -5.67 10.51 1.26
C ILE A 126 -5.43 11.90 0.67
N LEU A 127 -5.28 11.94 -0.64
CA LEU A 127 -5.38 13.12 -1.51
C LEU A 127 -6.28 12.70 -2.66
N ASP A 128 -7.56 13.07 -2.61
CA ASP A 128 -8.48 12.74 -3.69
C ASP A 128 -8.30 13.66 -4.90
N GLN A 129 -8.81 13.24 -6.03
CA GLN A 129 -8.63 13.97 -7.28
C GLN A 129 -9.26 15.36 -7.26
N GLU A 130 -10.36 15.53 -6.56
CA GLU A 130 -11.08 16.82 -6.45
C GLU A 130 -10.42 17.76 -5.42
N GLY A 131 -9.47 17.27 -4.61
CA GLY A 131 -8.82 18.04 -3.55
C GLY A 131 -9.71 18.33 -2.34
N MET A 132 -10.87 17.69 -2.25
CA MET A 132 -11.85 17.89 -1.17
C MET A 132 -11.52 17.07 0.06
N LYS A 133 -10.97 15.85 -0.13
CA LYS A 133 -10.53 14.98 0.95
C LYS A 133 -9.04 15.09 1.11
N SER A 134 -8.61 15.44 2.29
CA SER A 134 -7.19 15.49 2.59
C SER A 134 -6.93 15.16 4.04
N SER A 135 -5.95 14.32 4.29
CA SER A 135 -5.51 13.95 5.62
C SER A 135 -4.00 14.12 5.79
N ASN A 136 -3.50 13.89 6.98
CA ASN A 136 -2.06 13.80 7.17
C ASN A 136 -1.51 12.61 6.39
N ILE A 137 -0.44 12.86 5.61
CA ILE A 137 0.22 11.88 4.76
C ILE A 137 1.37 11.25 5.53
N VAL A 138 1.44 9.92 5.53
CA VAL A 138 2.58 9.15 6.04
C VAL A 138 3.60 9.01 4.91
N LEU A 139 4.64 9.82 4.92
CA LEU A 139 5.64 9.88 3.84
C LEU A 139 7.06 9.67 4.35
N ALA A 140 7.41 10.28 5.46
CA ALA A 140 8.75 10.40 5.96
C ALA A 140 8.95 9.62 7.27
N GLU A 141 10.18 9.42 7.65
CA GLU A 141 10.60 8.63 8.81
C GLU A 141 9.96 9.08 10.12
N ASP A 142 9.78 10.40 10.32
CA ASP A 142 9.12 10.96 11.49
C ASP A 142 7.61 10.61 11.55
N ASP A 143 6.92 10.46 10.40
CA ASP A 143 5.54 9.99 10.37
C ASP A 143 5.44 8.53 10.86
N TYR A 144 6.41 7.67 10.47
CA TYR A 144 6.49 6.30 10.97
C TYR A 144 6.81 6.23 12.46
N HIS A 145 7.69 7.11 12.95
CA HIS A 145 7.96 7.23 14.38
C HIS A 145 6.70 7.61 15.16
N GLU A 146 5.85 8.46 14.59
CA GLU A 146 4.57 8.81 15.21
C GLU A 146 3.61 7.62 15.24
N GLN A 147 3.53 6.83 14.18
CA GLN A 147 2.75 5.58 14.15
C GLN A 147 3.22 4.57 15.20
N TYR A 148 4.52 4.50 15.48
CA TYR A 148 5.07 3.63 16.52
C TYR A 148 4.74 4.11 17.93
N ARG A 149 4.85 5.42 18.17
CA ARG A 149 4.52 6.02 19.47
C ARG A 149 3.04 5.93 19.80
N ARG A 150 2.18 6.01 18.78
CA ARG A 150 0.72 5.92 18.92
C ARG A 150 0.21 4.54 18.54
N ALA A 151 0.49 3.54 19.37
CA ALA A 151 0.09 2.15 19.09
C ALA A 151 -1.41 2.01 18.83
N PHE A 152 -2.26 2.80 19.50
CA PHE A 152 -3.72 2.82 19.38
C PHE A 152 -4.24 3.86 18.39
N MET A 153 -3.41 4.34 17.47
CA MET A 153 -3.87 5.15 16.35
C MET A 153 -4.88 4.34 15.53
N TRP A 154 -5.95 5.00 15.06
CA TRP A 154 -7.03 4.34 14.32
C TRP A 154 -6.53 3.44 13.19
N SER A 155 -5.55 3.92 12.41
CA SER A 155 -4.97 3.18 11.30
C SER A 155 -4.25 1.89 11.73
N ASN A 156 -3.62 1.87 12.91
CA ASN A 156 -3.02 0.66 13.48
C ASN A 156 -4.11 -0.31 13.97
N VAL A 157 -5.15 0.21 14.61
CA VAL A 157 -6.27 -0.60 15.14
C VAL A 157 -7.01 -1.29 14.01
N GLU A 158 -7.34 -0.57 12.92
CA GLU A 158 -8.02 -1.13 11.75
C GLU A 158 -7.18 -2.20 11.06
N GLN A 159 -5.87 -1.96 10.89
CA GLN A 159 -4.97 -2.96 10.33
C GLN A 159 -4.87 -4.21 11.22
N LEU A 160 -4.71 -4.04 12.53
CA LEU A 160 -4.67 -5.16 13.48
C LEU A 160 -5.98 -5.94 13.47
N HIS A 161 -7.13 -5.25 13.47
CA HIS A 161 -8.43 -5.88 13.38
C HIS A 161 -8.56 -6.73 12.10
N ALA A 162 -8.15 -6.19 10.97
CA ALA A 162 -8.16 -6.91 9.70
C ALA A 162 -7.25 -8.15 9.75
N LEU A 163 -6.02 -8.00 10.22
CA LEU A 163 -5.00 -9.06 10.29
C LEU A 163 -5.38 -10.21 11.23
N GLN A 164 -6.09 -9.92 12.32
CA GLN A 164 -6.49 -10.93 13.31
C GLN A 164 -7.78 -11.66 12.95
N ASN A 165 -8.72 -10.97 12.27
CA ASN A 165 -10.08 -11.47 12.12
C ASN A 165 -10.47 -11.85 10.68
N ASN A 166 -9.60 -11.59 9.70
CA ASN A 166 -9.91 -11.84 8.30
C ASN A 166 -8.76 -12.50 7.55
N ASN A 167 -9.08 -13.13 6.42
CA ASN A 167 -8.07 -13.48 5.43
C ASN A 167 -7.64 -12.21 4.68
N CYS A 168 -6.36 -11.85 4.75
CA CYS A 168 -5.79 -10.66 4.14
C CYS A 168 -5.02 -11.00 2.88
N PHE A 169 -5.33 -10.29 1.78
CA PHE A 169 -4.62 -10.41 0.52
C PHE A 169 -3.83 -9.13 0.26
N PHE A 170 -2.50 -9.22 0.28
CA PHE A 170 -1.61 -8.10 -0.04
C PHE A 170 -1.33 -8.08 -1.54
N ILE A 171 -1.84 -7.05 -2.22
CA ILE A 171 -1.78 -6.93 -3.67
C ILE A 171 -1.10 -5.61 -4.04
N GLY A 172 0.02 -5.68 -4.78
CA GLY A 172 0.77 -4.50 -5.18
C GLY A 172 1.61 -3.85 -4.07
N LEU A 173 1.79 -4.53 -2.94
CA LEU A 173 2.66 -4.11 -1.84
C LEU A 173 4.00 -4.85 -1.92
N SER A 174 5.09 -4.11 -1.65
CA SER A 174 6.45 -4.69 -1.57
C SER A 174 6.69 -5.50 -0.31
N MET A 175 5.80 -5.41 0.68
CA MET A 175 5.94 -5.99 2.03
C MET A 175 7.14 -5.45 2.82
N THR A 176 7.61 -4.25 2.46
CA THR A 176 8.74 -3.56 3.11
C THR A 176 8.30 -2.47 4.08
N ASP A 177 7.01 -2.11 4.12
CA ASP A 177 6.49 -1.11 5.04
C ASP A 177 6.78 -1.51 6.50
N PRO A 178 7.52 -0.67 7.26
CA PRO A 178 7.98 -1.05 8.60
C PRO A 178 6.84 -1.19 9.60
N ASN A 179 5.79 -0.38 9.46
CA ASN A 179 4.64 -0.45 10.36
C ASN A 179 3.81 -1.70 10.10
N LEU A 180 3.54 -2.02 8.84
CA LEU A 180 2.86 -3.28 8.48
C LEU A 180 3.63 -4.50 9.01
N ARG A 181 4.95 -4.52 8.82
CA ARG A 181 5.79 -5.63 9.30
C ARG A 181 5.72 -5.79 10.81
N ARG A 182 5.73 -4.68 11.57
CA ARG A 182 5.54 -4.68 13.02
C ARG A 182 4.17 -5.25 13.43
N LEU A 183 3.10 -4.86 12.72
CA LEU A 183 1.75 -5.36 13.00
C LEU A 183 1.61 -6.85 12.66
N LEU A 184 2.22 -7.32 11.57
CA LEU A 184 2.27 -8.75 11.21
C LEU A 184 3.02 -9.58 12.26
N ASP A 185 4.17 -9.10 12.73
CA ASP A 185 4.95 -9.78 13.78
C ASP A 185 4.16 -9.90 15.09
N PHE A 186 3.47 -8.83 15.46
CA PHE A 186 2.57 -8.83 16.63
C PHE A 186 1.45 -9.87 16.48
N THR A 187 0.72 -9.88 15.34
CA THR A 187 -0.39 -10.81 15.12
C THR A 187 0.06 -12.27 15.09
N LYS A 188 1.25 -12.53 14.52
CA LYS A 188 1.83 -13.87 14.51
C LYS A 188 2.20 -14.35 15.92
N SER A 189 2.79 -13.49 16.75
CA SER A 189 3.14 -13.86 18.13
C SER A 189 1.91 -14.23 18.95
N GLU A 190 0.81 -13.49 18.79
CA GLU A 190 -0.47 -13.80 19.44
C GLU A 190 -1.08 -15.13 18.93
N ALA A 191 -1.03 -15.38 17.62
CA ALA A 191 -1.50 -16.64 17.02
C ALA A 191 -0.72 -17.86 17.52
N ASN A 192 0.59 -17.75 17.70
CA ASN A 192 1.43 -18.81 18.26
C ASN A 192 1.05 -19.13 19.72
N ASN A 193 0.72 -18.13 20.53
CA ASN A 193 0.27 -18.28 21.90
C ASN A 193 -1.07 -19.03 21.98
N ASN A 194 -1.93 -18.87 20.97
CA ASN A 194 -3.25 -19.46 20.90
C ASN A 194 -3.30 -20.79 20.10
N HIS A 195 -2.16 -21.37 19.71
CA HIS A 195 -2.04 -22.59 18.90
C HIS A 195 -2.75 -22.54 17.53
N GLN A 196 -3.03 -21.36 16.99
CA GLN A 196 -3.55 -21.18 15.65
C GLN A 196 -2.39 -21.20 14.64
N ARG A 197 -2.37 -22.18 13.74
CA ARG A 197 -1.26 -22.37 12.77
C ARG A 197 -1.60 -22.01 11.32
N ASP A 198 -2.83 -21.67 11.01
CA ASP A 198 -3.24 -21.42 9.64
C ASP A 198 -2.84 -20.00 9.19
N PHE A 199 -2.29 -19.91 7.96
CA PHE A 199 -2.01 -18.61 7.34
C PHE A 199 -3.32 -17.94 6.95
N HIS A 200 -3.53 -16.75 7.48
CA HIS A 200 -4.64 -15.86 7.08
C HIS A 200 -4.16 -14.69 6.20
N CYS A 201 -2.85 -14.56 6.03
CA CYS A 201 -2.22 -13.48 5.26
C CYS A 201 -1.52 -14.06 4.02
N PHE A 202 -1.82 -13.48 2.83
CA PHE A 202 -1.33 -13.94 1.54
C PHE A 202 -0.78 -12.75 0.75
N ALA A 203 0.50 -12.79 0.35
CA ALA A 203 1.14 -11.74 -0.44
C ALA A 203 1.34 -12.18 -1.89
N PHE A 204 0.80 -11.40 -2.83
CA PHE A 204 1.01 -11.60 -4.27
C PHE A 204 2.27 -10.83 -4.70
N LEU A 205 3.36 -11.53 -4.97
CA LEU A 205 4.66 -10.93 -5.30
C LEU A 205 5.14 -11.30 -6.69
N CYS A 206 5.62 -10.29 -7.41
CA CYS A 206 6.24 -10.47 -8.73
C CYS A 206 7.70 -10.94 -8.58
N LYS A 207 8.03 -12.08 -9.20
CA LYS A 207 9.41 -12.59 -9.18
C LYS A 207 10.39 -11.64 -9.86
N GLU A 208 9.96 -11.01 -10.96
CA GLU A 208 10.79 -10.05 -11.69
C GLU A 208 11.14 -8.84 -10.83
N ASP A 209 10.16 -8.27 -10.09
CA ASP A 209 10.41 -7.12 -9.23
C ASP A 209 11.28 -7.48 -8.03
N VAL A 210 10.95 -8.59 -7.34
CA VAL A 210 11.65 -9.01 -6.11
C VAL A 210 13.10 -9.39 -6.40
N ALA A 211 13.36 -10.01 -7.55
CA ALA A 211 14.70 -10.42 -7.96
C ALA A 211 15.33 -9.52 -9.03
N LYS A 212 14.87 -8.27 -9.17
CA LYS A 212 15.30 -7.31 -10.20
C LYS A 212 16.83 -7.11 -10.22
N ASP A 213 17.42 -6.93 -9.05
CA ASP A 213 18.84 -6.61 -8.90
C ASP A 213 19.69 -7.85 -8.64
N VAL A 214 19.09 -9.05 -8.67
CA VAL A 214 19.78 -10.32 -8.43
C VAL A 214 20.25 -10.92 -9.76
N LYS A 215 21.57 -10.95 -9.97
CA LYS A 215 22.19 -11.52 -11.20
C LYS A 215 22.20 -13.05 -11.18
N ASP A 216 22.65 -13.64 -10.07
CA ASP A 216 22.86 -15.06 -9.91
C ASP A 216 21.98 -15.65 -8.80
N ASN A 217 21.68 -16.95 -8.90
CA ASN A 217 20.94 -17.68 -7.85
C ASN A 217 19.55 -17.11 -7.51
N LYS A 218 18.82 -16.53 -8.50
CA LYS A 218 17.49 -15.95 -8.30
C LYS A 218 16.53 -16.88 -7.54
N MET A 219 16.53 -18.18 -7.84
CA MET A 219 15.67 -19.14 -7.16
C MET A 219 15.96 -19.29 -5.67
N ARG A 220 17.24 -19.27 -5.29
CA ARG A 220 17.64 -19.29 -3.88
C ARG A 220 17.18 -18.00 -3.19
N PHE A 221 17.43 -16.86 -3.80
CA PHE A 221 16.99 -15.56 -3.28
C PHE A 221 15.48 -15.51 -3.05
N LEU A 222 14.65 -15.96 -4.01
CA LEU A 222 13.20 -16.02 -3.87
C LEU A 222 12.75 -16.97 -2.74
N LYS A 223 13.46 -18.07 -2.51
CA LYS A 223 13.20 -18.96 -1.36
C LYS A 223 13.47 -18.27 -0.03
N GLU A 224 14.58 -17.54 0.07
CA GLU A 224 14.91 -16.77 1.28
C GLU A 224 13.87 -15.65 1.54
N GLN A 225 13.46 -14.92 0.50
CA GLN A 225 12.40 -13.92 0.62
C GLN A 225 11.07 -14.53 1.08
N LYS A 226 10.71 -15.68 0.54
CA LYS A 226 9.53 -16.43 1.00
C LYS A 226 9.65 -16.78 2.48
N TYR A 227 10.80 -17.33 2.91
CA TYR A 227 11.06 -17.69 4.31
C TYR A 227 10.93 -16.49 5.25
N ILE A 228 11.49 -15.32 4.86
CA ILE A 228 11.40 -14.08 5.64
C ILE A 228 9.93 -13.68 5.85
N LEU A 229 9.07 -13.78 4.83
CA LEU A 229 7.66 -13.41 4.94
C LEU A 229 6.83 -14.47 5.68
N GLU A 230 7.12 -15.75 5.51
CA GLU A 230 6.47 -16.83 6.27
C GLU A 230 6.80 -16.72 7.77
N ASN A 231 7.99 -16.20 8.12
CA ASN A 231 8.34 -15.84 9.50
C ASN A 231 7.53 -14.66 10.05
N LEU A 232 6.83 -13.90 9.23
CA LEU A 232 5.85 -12.89 9.62
C LEU A 232 4.39 -13.38 9.51
N GLY A 233 4.18 -14.69 9.29
CA GLY A 233 2.85 -15.26 9.14
C GLY A 233 2.21 -14.99 7.77
N VAL A 234 2.99 -14.64 6.75
CA VAL A 234 2.51 -14.31 5.41
C VAL A 234 2.89 -15.39 4.41
N ARG A 235 1.92 -16.06 3.80
CA ARG A 235 2.14 -16.98 2.69
C ARG A 235 2.35 -16.22 1.39
N VAL A 236 3.41 -16.53 0.65
CA VAL A 236 3.72 -15.87 -0.62
C VAL A 236 3.11 -16.63 -1.80
N ILE A 237 2.38 -15.90 -2.63
CA ILE A 237 1.85 -16.34 -3.92
C ILE A 237 2.70 -15.65 -5.00
N TRP A 238 3.57 -16.44 -5.65
CA TRP A 238 4.44 -15.95 -6.70
C TRP A 238 3.75 -15.86 -8.05
N TYR A 239 4.02 -14.77 -8.79
CA TYR A 239 3.73 -14.66 -10.21
C TYR A 239 4.99 -14.13 -10.94
N ASN A 240 5.07 -14.37 -12.25
CA ASN A 240 6.31 -14.07 -12.98
C ASN A 240 6.38 -12.59 -13.38
N ASN A 241 5.31 -12.06 -13.97
CA ASN A 241 5.24 -10.68 -14.46
C ASN A 241 3.86 -10.06 -14.16
N HIS A 242 3.75 -8.74 -14.28
CA HIS A 242 2.55 -7.99 -13.93
C HIS A 242 1.29 -8.38 -14.74
N ASN A 243 1.44 -8.93 -15.94
CA ASN A 243 0.30 -9.37 -16.77
C ASN A 243 -0.41 -10.62 -16.22
N GLU A 244 0.26 -11.37 -15.34
CA GLU A 244 -0.34 -12.55 -14.71
C GLU A 244 -1.24 -12.18 -13.51
N ARG A 245 -0.98 -11.04 -12.85
CA ARG A 245 -1.67 -10.63 -11.63
C ARG A 245 -3.19 -10.51 -11.80
N PRO A 246 -3.74 -9.87 -12.84
CA PRO A 246 -5.18 -9.80 -13.04
C PRO A 246 -5.83 -11.18 -13.20
N LYS A 247 -5.14 -12.12 -13.89
CA LYS A 247 -5.63 -13.50 -14.08
C LYS A 247 -5.67 -14.27 -12.75
N LEU A 248 -4.66 -14.10 -11.88
CA LEU A 248 -4.65 -14.71 -10.55
C LEU A 248 -5.80 -14.18 -9.69
N LEU A 249 -6.04 -12.88 -9.70
CA LEU A 249 -7.14 -12.26 -8.97
C LEU A 249 -8.51 -12.72 -9.51
N PHE A 250 -8.63 -12.87 -10.82
CA PHE A 250 -9.85 -13.43 -11.43
C PHE A 250 -10.19 -14.84 -10.93
N ASN A 251 -9.18 -15.69 -10.71
CA ASN A 251 -9.39 -17.02 -10.18
C ASN A 251 -9.93 -17.05 -8.73
N LEU A 252 -9.71 -15.99 -7.96
CA LEU A 252 -10.29 -15.83 -6.61
C LEU A 252 -11.80 -15.52 -6.65
N GLN A 253 -12.36 -15.14 -7.79
CA GLN A 253 -13.81 -14.88 -7.94
C GLN A 253 -14.63 -16.17 -8.07
N ARG A 254 -13.99 -17.26 -8.44
CA ARG A 254 -14.68 -18.54 -8.62
C ARG A 254 -14.89 -19.22 -7.28
N PRO A 255 -16.09 -19.73 -6.99
CA PRO A 255 -16.38 -20.50 -5.79
C PRO A 255 -15.59 -21.80 -5.75
#